data_9bd9532b65ea71f231ee6e10f8e5743f
#
_entry.id   9bd9532b65ea71f231ee6e10f8e5743f
#
_cell.length_a   1.000
_cell.length_b   1.000
_cell.length_c   1.000
_cell.angle_alpha   90.00
_cell.angle_beta   90.00
_cell.angle_gamma   90.00
#
_symmetry.space_group_name_H-M   'P 1'
#
loop_
_entity.id
_entity.type
_entity.pdbx_description
1 polymer ?
#
loop_
_entity_poly.entity_id
_entity_poly.type
_entity_poly.pdbx_seq_one_letter_code
_entity_poly.pdbx_strand_id
1 'polypeptide(L)' 'MSTSLQISKLSSRPQLLKVPEIAALLKVKPRTIYEMVAQGRIPYRKPPGSNILRFDLDEIIAWTKGASSK' A
#
# COMPACT_ATOMS: atom_id res chain seq x y z
N MET A 1 8.26 -28.52 -3.92
CA MET A 1 8.80 -27.94 -4.64
C MET A 1 9.44 -26.64 -4.48
N SER A 2 10.23 -26.32 -5.35
CA SER A 2 10.93 -25.09 -5.28
C SER A 2 10.02 -23.90 -5.30
N THR A 3 8.86 -24.09 -5.77
CA THR A 3 7.90 -23.03 -5.79
C THR A 3 7.62 -22.49 -4.45
N SER A 4 7.50 -23.34 -3.49
CA SER A 4 7.20 -22.89 -2.18
C SER A 4 8.33 -22.08 -1.62
N LEU A 5 9.53 -22.43 -1.95
CA LEU A 5 10.64 -21.67 -1.47
C LEU A 5 10.63 -20.28 -2.04
N GLN A 6 10.28 -20.18 -3.28
CA GLN A 6 10.22 -18.91 -3.89
C GLN A 6 9.18 -18.04 -3.29
N ILE A 7 8.10 -18.61 -2.95
CA ILE A 7 7.05 -17.89 -2.34
C ILE A 7 7.48 -17.30 -1.01
N SER A 8 8.22 -18.06 -0.27
CA SER A 8 8.72 -17.61 0.97
C SER A 8 9.60 -16.41 0.80
N LYS A 9 10.45 -16.43 -0.18
CA LYS A 9 11.28 -15.35 -0.46
C LYS A 9 10.52 -14.14 -0.82
N LEU A 10 9.52 -14.30 -1.61
CA LEU A 10 8.71 -13.19 -2.01
C LEU A 10 7.98 -12.59 -0.84
N SER A 11 7.57 -13.40 0.08
CA SER A 11 6.82 -12.88 1.20
C SER A 11 7.66 -12.03 2.11
N SER A 12 8.97 -12.09 1.99
CA SER A 12 9.79 -11.25 2.81
C SER A 12 9.86 -9.83 2.27
N ARG A 13 9.35 -9.61 1.09
CA ARG A 13 9.32 -8.27 0.52
C ARG A 13 7.98 -7.65 0.71
N PRO A 14 7.91 -6.35 0.95
CA PRO A 14 6.62 -5.69 1.04
C PRO A 14 5.94 -5.76 -0.31
N GLN A 15 4.65 -5.94 -0.30
CA GLN A 15 3.89 -5.93 -1.52
C GLN A 15 3.43 -4.50 -1.78
N LEU A 16 4.03 -3.86 -2.76
CA LEU A 16 3.75 -2.47 -3.03
C LEU A 16 2.71 -2.33 -4.13
N LEU A 17 1.74 -1.49 -3.89
CA LEU A 17 0.64 -1.29 -4.81
C LEU A 17 0.63 0.13 -5.34
N LYS A 18 0.09 0.30 -6.51
CA LYS A 18 -0.03 1.61 -7.13
C LYS A 18 -1.33 2.27 -6.71
N VAL A 19 -1.41 3.57 -6.94
CA VAL A 19 -2.62 4.31 -6.59
C VAL A 19 -3.89 3.67 -7.16
N PRO A 20 -3.96 3.32 -8.45
CA PRO A 20 -5.18 2.71 -8.96
C PRO A 20 -5.53 1.40 -8.26
N GLU A 21 -4.52 0.65 -7.86
CA GLU A 21 -4.75 -0.61 -7.18
C GLU A 21 -5.32 -0.39 -5.80
N ILE A 22 -4.79 0.59 -5.08
CA ILE A 22 -5.29 0.91 -3.75
C ILE A 22 -6.70 1.49 -3.85
N ALA A 23 -6.94 2.32 -4.85
CA ALA A 23 -8.26 2.88 -5.04
C ALA A 23 -9.29 1.79 -5.24
N ALA A 24 -8.95 0.79 -6.06
CA ALA A 24 -9.86 -0.32 -6.31
C ALA A 24 -10.07 -1.14 -5.04
N LEU A 25 -9.01 -1.35 -4.30
CA LEU A 25 -9.10 -2.12 -3.07
C LEU A 25 -10.01 -1.44 -2.05
N LEU A 26 -9.89 -0.15 -1.91
CA LEU A 26 -10.70 0.60 -0.96
C LEU A 26 -12.02 1.07 -1.55
N LYS A 27 -12.21 0.78 -2.83
CA LYS A 27 -13.45 1.14 -3.53
C LYS A 27 -13.70 2.64 -3.52
N VAL A 28 -12.65 3.39 -3.80
CA VAL A 28 -12.75 4.83 -3.92
C VAL A 28 -12.09 5.23 -5.24
N LYS A 29 -12.21 6.48 -5.59
CA LYS A 29 -11.59 6.96 -6.81
C LYS A 29 -10.11 7.26 -6.58
N PRO A 30 -9.27 7.12 -7.61
CA PRO A 30 -7.85 7.43 -7.45
C PRO A 30 -7.62 8.86 -6.94
N ARG A 31 -8.44 9.79 -7.38
CA ARG A 31 -8.37 11.15 -6.91
C ARG A 31 -8.49 11.23 -5.39
N THR A 32 -9.37 10.43 -4.83
CA THR A 32 -9.54 10.39 -3.38
C THR A 32 -8.26 9.94 -2.70
N ILE A 33 -7.57 8.96 -3.30
CA ILE A 33 -6.31 8.48 -2.73
C ILE A 33 -5.28 9.62 -2.73
N TYR A 34 -5.19 10.37 -3.81
CA TYR A 34 -4.25 11.47 -3.87
C TYR A 34 -4.55 12.52 -2.81
N GLU A 35 -5.82 12.77 -2.58
CA GLU A 35 -6.23 13.70 -1.55
C GLU A 35 -5.85 13.22 -0.17
N MET A 36 -6.03 11.93 0.09
CA MET A 36 -5.68 11.38 1.38
C MET A 36 -4.18 11.43 1.62
N VAL A 37 -3.41 11.20 0.58
CA VAL A 37 -1.96 11.30 0.69
C VAL A 37 -1.56 12.74 1.00
N ALA A 38 -2.16 13.68 0.31
CA ALA A 38 -1.85 15.09 0.52
C ALA A 38 -2.16 15.54 1.92
N GLN A 39 -3.17 14.92 2.53
CA GLN A 39 -3.58 15.25 3.88
C GLN A 39 -2.85 14.42 4.94
N GLY A 40 -2.02 13.51 4.51
CA GLY A 40 -1.31 12.65 5.44
C GLY A 40 -2.21 11.68 6.18
N ARG A 41 -3.30 11.27 5.55
CA ARG A 41 -4.29 10.42 6.21
C ARG A 41 -4.16 8.95 5.88
N ILE A 42 -3.28 8.59 4.96
CA ILE A 42 -3.12 7.21 4.55
C ILE A 42 -1.63 6.89 4.51
N PRO A 43 -1.23 5.71 4.98
CA PRO A 43 0.18 5.36 4.92
C PRO A 43 0.62 5.15 3.49
N TYR A 44 1.72 5.75 3.11
CA TYR A 44 2.24 5.62 1.77
C TYR A 44 3.75 5.60 1.76
N ARG A 45 4.31 5.19 0.64
CA ARG A 45 5.73 5.14 0.46
C ARG A 45 6.11 5.89 -0.80
N LYS A 46 7.20 6.62 -0.72
CA LYS A 46 7.69 7.35 -1.87
C LYS A 46 9.18 7.16 -1.94
N PRO A 47 9.66 6.32 -2.84
CA PRO A 47 11.09 6.03 -2.91
C PRO A 47 11.90 7.30 -3.11
N PRO A 48 13.09 7.37 -2.53
CA PRO A 48 13.94 8.55 -2.64
C PRO A 48 14.24 8.86 -4.11
N GLY A 49 14.20 10.11 -4.45
CA GLY A 49 14.52 10.55 -5.80
C GLY A 49 13.44 10.24 -6.82
N SER A 50 12.25 9.92 -6.36
CA SER A 50 11.18 9.55 -7.26
C SER A 50 9.88 10.22 -6.83
N ASN A 51 9.00 10.43 -7.77
CA ASN A 51 7.68 10.95 -7.47
C ASN A 51 6.63 9.87 -7.48
N ILE A 52 7.07 8.63 -7.53
CA ILE A 52 6.15 7.51 -7.62
C ILE A 52 5.63 7.15 -6.24
N LEU A 53 4.33 7.12 -6.10
CA LEU A 53 3.70 6.70 -4.86
C LEU A 53 3.44 5.22 -4.87
N ARG A 54 3.70 4.59 -3.74
CA ARG A 54 3.40 3.17 -3.57
C ARG A 54 2.81 2.96 -2.18
N PHE A 55 2.07 1.89 -2.04
CA PHE A 55 1.41 1.59 -0.78
C PHE A 55 1.74 0.16 -0.39
N ASP A 56 2.10 -0.04 0.87
CA ASP A 56 2.39 -1.36 1.39
C ASP A 56 1.07 -2.01 1.77
N LEU A 57 0.77 -3.14 1.16
CA LEU A 57 -0.52 -3.79 1.39
C LEU A 57 -0.77 -4.06 2.87
N ASP A 58 0.25 -4.54 3.57
CA ASP A 58 0.07 -4.85 4.99
C ASP A 58 -0.24 -3.60 5.80
N GLU A 59 0.40 -2.50 5.46
CA GLU A 59 0.14 -1.25 6.14
C GLU A 59 -1.28 -0.76 5.87
N ILE A 60 -1.72 -0.92 4.64
CA ILE A 60 -3.05 -0.50 4.27
C ILE A 60 -4.11 -1.35 4.98
N ILE A 61 -3.88 -2.64 5.04
CA ILE A 61 -4.82 -3.52 5.71
C ILE A 61 -4.92 -3.15 7.19
N ALA A 62 -3.80 -2.94 7.84
CA ALA A 62 -3.79 -2.56 9.24
C ALA A 62 -4.50 -1.22 9.44
N TRP A 63 -4.26 -0.31 8.53
CA TRP A 63 -4.87 1.01 8.60
C TRP A 63 -6.40 0.92 8.46
N THR A 64 -6.88 0.07 7.54
CA THR A 64 -8.33 -0.07 7.36
C THR A 64 -8.99 -0.72 8.55
N LYS A 65 -8.24 -1.47 9.32
CA LYS A 65 -8.81 -2.10 10.50
C LYS A 65 -8.86 -1.15 11.68
N GLY A 66 -8.44 0.07 11.47
CA GLY A 66 -8.51 1.05 12.51
C GLY A 66 -7.46 0.91 13.57
N ALA A 67 -6.41 0.18 13.24
CA ALA A 67 -5.35 -0.03 14.20
C ALA A 67 -4.77 1.29 14.65
N SER A 68 -4.76 2.22 13.80
CA SER A 68 -4.19 3.49 14.12
C SER A 68 -5.10 4.33 14.97
N SER A 69 -6.30 3.98 15.08
CA SER A 69 -7.16 4.79 15.86
C SER A 69 -7.03 4.52 17.32
N LYS A 70 -6.65 3.99 17.51
CA LYS A 70 -6.45 4.09 18.70
C LYS A 70 -6.69 4.25 19.28
#